data_4e60ce8ee10ba56b47c129994a1e717d
#
_entry.id   4e60ce8ee10ba56b47c129994a1e717d
#
_cell.length_a   1.000
_cell.length_b   1.000
_cell.length_c   1.000
_cell.angle_alpha   90.00
_cell.angle_beta   90.00
_cell.angle_gamma   90.00
#
_symmetry.space_group_name_H-M   'P 1'
#
loop_
_entity.id
_entity.type
_entity.pdbx_description
1 polymer ?
#
loop_
_entity_poly.entity_id
_entity_poly.type
_entity_poly.pdbx_seq_one_letter_code
_entity_poly.pdbx_strand_id
1 'polypeptide(L)'
;TIPVRKKPPKISDKPTVKQLGEYFDKNRGTPLDYNVKKDFDRGVKNAVKEINYQLEQADSGKSWYDERYQNALKNVESVLPEMKDPAFRDVFTALVALTSPGSKVYTNFKVATLLGNEFAKTGQIPNVNPETGKLIGGPVGQNTKTNLSLANQIIQEKGIDGFRDFIFGESTYQELVDIKKASGLYKGKDIGISKQTKTRRNPETNKIEPNVITNFSIFGPKVNNFFLNLNGTDLKATQDIWFSRFFYRHFTDKIVDKTVKTGLKDSPKNPSDDAAMQRFMDAVRDET
;
A
#
# COMPACT_ATOMS: atom_id res chain seq x y z
N THR A 1 -31.87 3.73 35.83
CA THR A 1 -32.01 2.51 35.04
C THR A 1 -30.91 2.51 33.98
N ILE A 2 -29.92 1.64 34.14
CA ILE A 2 -28.83 1.44 33.17
C ILE A 2 -29.49 0.81 31.94
N PRO A 3 -29.34 1.40 30.73
CA PRO A 3 -29.90 0.82 29.51
C PRO A 3 -29.28 -0.55 29.28
N VAL A 4 -30.12 -1.58 29.25
CA VAL A 4 -29.72 -2.95 28.92
C VAL A 4 -29.16 -2.90 27.51
N ARG A 5 -27.86 -3.13 27.37
CA ARG A 5 -27.19 -3.26 26.05
C ARG A 5 -27.88 -4.41 25.30
N LYS A 6 -28.66 -4.09 24.29
CA LYS A 6 -29.16 -5.08 23.34
C LYS A 6 -27.97 -5.87 22.82
N LYS A 7 -28.03 -7.22 22.91
CA LYS A 7 -27.01 -8.08 22.29
C LYS A 7 -26.87 -7.65 20.83
N PRO A 8 -25.65 -7.49 20.35
CA PRO A 8 -25.42 -7.16 18.93
C PRO A 8 -26.10 -8.21 18.05
N PRO A 9 -26.67 -7.81 16.90
CA PRO A 9 -27.28 -8.76 15.98
C PRO A 9 -26.24 -9.79 15.57
N LYS A 10 -26.63 -11.07 15.52
CA LYS A 10 -25.77 -12.13 15.00
C LYS A 10 -25.39 -11.78 13.56
N ILE A 11 -24.11 -11.69 13.30
CA ILE A 11 -23.58 -11.61 11.93
C ILE A 11 -23.71 -13.04 11.34
N SER A 12 -23.97 -13.14 10.04
CA SER A 12 -23.98 -14.43 9.34
C SER A 12 -22.60 -15.10 9.44
N ASP A 13 -22.55 -16.44 9.39
CA ASP A 13 -21.29 -17.21 9.47
C ASP A 13 -20.28 -16.84 8.36
N LYS A 14 -20.74 -16.18 7.29
CA LYS A 14 -19.89 -15.63 6.22
C LYS A 14 -20.37 -14.21 5.87
N PRO A 15 -20.09 -13.22 6.72
CA PRO A 15 -20.57 -11.87 6.47
C PRO A 15 -19.86 -11.23 5.28
N THR A 16 -20.62 -10.48 4.49
CA THR A 16 -20.01 -9.61 3.48
C THR A 16 -19.31 -8.44 4.16
N VAL A 17 -18.33 -7.83 3.47
CA VAL A 17 -17.63 -6.61 3.96
C VAL A 17 -18.63 -5.49 4.31
N LYS A 18 -19.76 -5.40 3.58
CA LYS A 18 -20.85 -4.46 3.90
C LYS A 18 -21.51 -4.78 5.24
N GLN A 19 -21.85 -6.04 5.48
CA GLN A 19 -22.48 -6.48 6.74
C GLN A 19 -21.54 -6.28 7.93
N LEU A 20 -20.25 -6.56 7.77
CA LEU A 20 -19.23 -6.26 8.79
C LEU A 20 -19.15 -4.76 9.07
N GLY A 21 -19.06 -3.93 8.02
CA GLY A 21 -19.05 -2.48 8.16
C GLY A 21 -20.28 -1.96 8.92
N GLU A 22 -21.47 -2.38 8.51
CA GLU A 22 -22.73 -1.99 9.17
C GLU A 22 -22.80 -2.44 10.63
N TYR A 23 -22.28 -3.62 10.95
CA TYR A 23 -22.25 -4.14 12.32
C TYR A 23 -21.34 -3.29 13.22
N PHE A 24 -20.11 -3.01 12.77
CA PHE A 24 -19.16 -2.22 13.56
C PHE A 24 -19.58 -0.74 13.61
N ASP A 25 -20.15 -0.20 12.55
CA ASP A 25 -20.66 1.18 12.52
C ASP A 25 -21.82 1.39 13.50
N LYS A 26 -22.77 0.46 13.57
CA LYS A 26 -23.88 0.52 14.54
C LYS A 26 -23.43 0.44 15.99
N ASN A 27 -22.28 -0.18 16.27
CA ASN A 27 -21.77 -0.36 17.61
C ASN A 27 -20.71 0.68 18.00
N ARG A 28 -20.32 1.56 17.09
CA ARG A 28 -19.27 2.58 17.31
C ARG A 28 -19.68 3.65 18.34
N GLY A 29 -20.94 4.03 18.37
CA GLY A 29 -21.44 5.13 19.21
C GLY A 29 -21.10 6.51 18.67
N THR A 30 -20.84 7.48 19.55
CA THR A 30 -20.52 8.85 19.19
C THR A 30 -19.21 8.92 18.40
N PRO A 31 -19.09 9.82 17.39
CA PRO A 31 -17.85 10.07 16.69
C PRO A 31 -16.68 10.33 17.64
N LEU A 32 -15.50 9.82 17.27
CA LEU A 32 -14.28 9.97 18.05
C LEU A 32 -13.36 10.94 17.35
N ASP A 33 -12.72 11.81 18.11
CA ASP A 33 -11.66 12.69 17.60
C ASP A 33 -10.29 12.02 17.80
N TYR A 34 -9.64 11.62 16.70
CA TYR A 34 -8.31 11.00 16.72
C TYR A 34 -7.18 11.92 17.25
N ASN A 35 -7.44 13.21 17.42
CA ASN A 35 -6.52 14.13 18.07
C ASN A 35 -6.67 14.14 19.60
N VAL A 36 -7.78 13.61 20.14
CA VAL A 36 -8.03 13.47 21.57
C VAL A 36 -7.58 12.08 22.02
N LYS A 37 -6.60 12.01 22.93
CA LYS A 37 -5.99 10.73 23.35
C LYS A 37 -7.02 9.67 23.76
N LYS A 38 -8.00 10.01 24.59
CA LYS A 38 -9.04 9.06 25.07
C LYS A 38 -9.87 8.50 23.92
N ASP A 39 -10.19 9.32 22.93
CA ASP A 39 -10.94 8.92 21.75
C ASP A 39 -10.08 8.08 20.81
N PHE A 40 -8.81 8.45 20.67
CA PHE A 40 -7.84 7.66 19.91
C PHE A 40 -7.69 6.26 20.49
N ASP A 41 -7.43 6.11 21.79
CA ASP A 41 -7.31 4.83 22.48
C ASP A 41 -8.58 3.98 22.32
N ARG A 42 -9.77 4.60 22.34
CA ARG A 42 -11.04 3.93 22.10
C ARG A 42 -11.18 3.45 20.66
N GLY A 43 -10.75 4.26 19.69
CA GLY A 43 -10.71 3.91 18.27
C GLY A 43 -9.80 2.71 18.00
N VAL A 44 -8.60 2.70 18.59
CA VAL A 44 -7.66 1.57 18.54
C VAL A 44 -8.30 0.30 19.09
N LYS A 45 -8.88 0.34 20.30
CA LYS A 45 -9.57 -0.82 20.91
C LYS A 45 -10.72 -1.36 20.06
N ASN A 46 -11.46 -0.48 19.39
CA ASN A 46 -12.53 -0.90 18.48
C ASN A 46 -11.96 -1.59 17.23
N ALA A 47 -10.86 -1.06 16.68
CA ALA A 47 -10.17 -1.64 15.53
C ALA A 47 -9.60 -3.03 15.86
N VAL A 48 -8.91 -3.17 16.99
CA VAL A 48 -8.38 -4.46 17.47
C VAL A 48 -9.50 -5.50 17.62
N LYS A 49 -10.64 -5.11 18.17
CA LYS A 49 -11.80 -6.02 18.27
C LYS A 49 -12.34 -6.44 16.90
N GLU A 50 -12.37 -5.52 15.93
CA GLU A 50 -12.79 -5.84 14.56
C GLU A 50 -11.80 -6.77 13.89
N ILE A 51 -10.50 -6.52 14.01
CA ILE A 51 -9.44 -7.35 13.43
C ILE A 51 -9.51 -8.76 14.03
N ASN A 52 -9.54 -8.89 15.35
CA ASN A 52 -9.62 -10.20 16.01
C ASN A 52 -10.86 -10.98 15.57
N TYR A 53 -12.01 -10.31 15.50
CA TYR A 53 -13.22 -10.94 14.97
C TYR A 53 -13.03 -11.43 13.52
N GLN A 54 -12.41 -10.61 12.65
CA GLN A 54 -12.16 -11.01 11.28
C GLN A 54 -11.14 -12.15 11.16
N LEU A 55 -10.12 -12.17 12.01
CA LEU A 55 -9.12 -13.24 12.07
C LEU A 55 -9.72 -14.57 12.54
N GLU A 56 -10.68 -14.53 13.46
CA GLU A 56 -11.43 -15.72 13.91
C GLU A 56 -12.35 -16.30 12.82
N GLN A 57 -12.91 -15.43 11.96
CA GLN A 57 -13.86 -15.84 10.92
C GLN A 57 -13.20 -16.17 9.58
N ALA A 58 -12.00 -15.67 9.32
CA ALA A 58 -11.34 -15.79 8.03
C ALA A 58 -9.91 -16.29 8.18
N ASP A 59 -9.69 -17.53 7.79
CA ASP A 59 -8.35 -18.10 7.57
C ASP A 59 -7.55 -17.35 6.50
N SER A 60 -8.14 -16.34 5.87
CA SER A 60 -7.66 -15.76 4.62
C SER A 60 -6.69 -14.60 4.72
N GLY A 61 -6.58 -13.92 5.85
CA GLY A 61 -5.76 -12.71 5.99
C GLY A 61 -4.42 -12.90 6.69
N LYS A 62 -4.36 -13.86 7.61
CA LYS A 62 -3.30 -14.00 8.61
C LYS A 62 -1.92 -14.37 8.04
N SER A 63 -1.87 -15.09 6.92
CA SER A 63 -0.63 -15.57 6.31
C SER A 63 -0.40 -15.04 4.89
N TRP A 64 -1.03 -13.89 4.53
CA TRP A 64 -1.02 -13.45 3.15
C TRP A 64 0.38 -13.08 2.66
N TYR A 65 1.16 -12.38 3.47
CA TYR A 65 2.54 -11.99 3.11
C TYR A 65 3.53 -13.15 3.27
N ASP A 66 3.27 -14.10 4.17
CA ASP A 66 4.16 -15.22 4.44
C ASP A 66 3.87 -16.41 3.48
N GLU A 67 2.95 -17.28 3.84
CA GLU A 67 2.74 -18.52 3.09
C GLU A 67 2.11 -18.31 1.72
N ARG A 68 1.09 -17.47 1.61
CA ARG A 68 0.36 -17.32 0.34
C ARG A 68 1.16 -16.59 -0.71
N TYR A 69 1.86 -15.53 -0.31
CA TYR A 69 2.75 -14.82 -1.23
C TYR A 69 3.91 -15.70 -1.66
N GLN A 70 4.57 -16.40 -0.74
CA GLN A 70 5.67 -17.31 -1.06
C GLN A 70 5.20 -18.47 -1.95
N ASN A 71 4.02 -19.03 -1.72
CA ASN A 71 3.43 -20.05 -2.60
C ASN A 71 3.09 -19.48 -3.99
N ALA A 72 2.60 -18.24 -4.06
CA ALA A 72 2.37 -17.57 -5.34
C ALA A 72 3.69 -17.36 -6.11
N LEU A 73 4.77 -16.96 -5.45
CA LEU A 73 6.10 -16.84 -6.07
C LEU A 73 6.60 -18.19 -6.61
N LYS A 74 6.46 -19.29 -5.85
CA LYS A 74 6.81 -20.65 -6.32
C LYS A 74 6.02 -21.07 -7.56
N ASN A 75 4.72 -20.73 -7.59
CA ASN A 75 3.89 -21.00 -8.77
C ASN A 75 4.33 -20.17 -9.98
N VAL A 76 4.71 -18.92 -9.78
CA VAL A 76 5.27 -18.08 -10.85
C VAL A 76 6.62 -18.64 -11.33
N GLU A 77 7.49 -19.08 -10.43
CA GLU A 77 8.79 -19.68 -10.77
C GLU A 77 8.64 -20.91 -11.68
N SER A 78 7.55 -21.67 -11.54
CA SER A 78 7.28 -22.82 -12.41
C SER A 78 6.99 -22.45 -13.88
N VAL A 79 6.53 -21.22 -14.14
CA VAL A 79 6.19 -20.69 -15.48
C VAL A 79 7.15 -19.60 -15.95
N LEU A 80 8.01 -19.09 -15.06
CA LEU A 80 8.99 -18.04 -15.28
C LEU A 80 10.30 -18.45 -14.58
N PRO A 81 11.13 -19.32 -15.21
CA PRO A 81 12.34 -19.88 -14.58
C PRO A 81 13.37 -18.85 -14.14
N GLU A 82 13.37 -17.67 -14.75
CA GLU A 82 14.23 -16.52 -14.41
C GLU A 82 14.03 -16.06 -12.96
N MET A 83 12.90 -16.41 -12.34
CA MET A 83 12.63 -16.16 -10.91
C MET A 83 13.62 -16.86 -9.96
N LYS A 84 14.43 -17.81 -10.45
CA LYS A 84 15.53 -18.42 -9.69
C LYS A 84 16.68 -17.46 -9.47
N ASP A 85 16.85 -16.49 -10.35
CA ASP A 85 17.79 -15.38 -10.16
C ASP A 85 17.23 -14.39 -9.12
N PRO A 86 17.95 -14.14 -8.03
CA PRO A 86 17.51 -13.21 -7.00
C PRO A 86 17.27 -11.78 -7.53
N ALA A 87 18.08 -11.29 -8.45
CA ALA A 87 17.90 -9.95 -9.02
C ALA A 87 16.62 -9.87 -9.86
N PHE A 88 16.34 -10.91 -10.65
CA PHE A 88 15.09 -11.00 -11.40
C PHE A 88 13.87 -11.12 -10.48
N ARG A 89 13.98 -11.88 -9.39
CA ARG A 89 12.91 -12.01 -8.37
C ARG A 89 12.60 -10.67 -7.73
N ASP A 90 13.59 -9.85 -7.44
CA ASP A 90 13.41 -8.51 -6.88
C ASP A 90 12.71 -7.58 -7.90
N VAL A 91 13.08 -7.65 -9.19
CA VAL A 91 12.34 -6.96 -10.26
C VAL A 91 10.90 -7.43 -10.34
N PHE A 92 10.65 -8.75 -10.27
CA PHE A 92 9.28 -9.29 -10.28
C PHE A 92 8.46 -8.78 -9.08
N THR A 93 9.04 -8.76 -7.87
CA THR A 93 8.39 -8.22 -6.67
C THR A 93 8.08 -6.73 -6.85
N ALA A 94 9.01 -5.97 -7.46
CA ALA A 94 8.75 -4.58 -7.83
C ALA A 94 7.58 -4.45 -8.83
N LEU A 95 7.49 -5.33 -9.84
CA LEU A 95 6.36 -5.35 -10.78
C LEU A 95 5.04 -5.63 -10.08
N VAL A 96 4.99 -6.59 -9.14
CA VAL A 96 3.78 -6.85 -8.32
C VAL A 96 3.37 -5.58 -7.56
N ALA A 97 4.32 -4.88 -6.95
CA ALA A 97 4.04 -3.64 -6.22
C ALA A 97 3.57 -2.52 -7.16
N LEU A 98 4.25 -2.30 -8.28
CA LEU A 98 3.95 -1.25 -9.27
C LEU A 98 2.58 -1.43 -9.92
N THR A 99 2.12 -2.66 -10.12
CA THR A 99 0.85 -2.99 -10.77
C THR A 99 -0.32 -3.18 -9.79
N SER A 100 -0.05 -3.12 -8.48
CA SER A 100 -1.06 -3.29 -7.43
C SER A 100 -2.15 -2.21 -7.38
N PRO A 101 -1.92 -0.93 -7.74
CA PRO A 101 -2.94 0.10 -7.64
C PRO A 101 -4.17 -0.21 -8.51
N GLY A 102 -5.34 -0.32 -7.86
CA GLY A 102 -6.61 -0.59 -8.55
C GLY A 102 -6.80 -2.03 -9.04
N SER A 103 -5.87 -2.93 -8.73
CA SER A 103 -5.92 -4.35 -9.14
C SER A 103 -6.38 -5.26 -8.00
N LYS A 104 -7.12 -6.33 -8.36
CA LYS A 104 -7.36 -7.46 -7.46
C LYS A 104 -6.10 -8.33 -7.40
N VAL A 105 -5.85 -9.01 -6.29
CA VAL A 105 -4.64 -9.82 -6.06
C VAL A 105 -4.34 -10.77 -7.23
N TYR A 106 -5.29 -11.61 -7.62
CA TYR A 106 -5.11 -12.54 -8.74
C TYR A 106 -4.76 -11.82 -10.05
N THR A 107 -5.49 -10.75 -10.38
CA THR A 107 -5.24 -9.96 -11.60
C THR A 107 -3.88 -9.30 -11.55
N ASN A 108 -3.46 -8.82 -10.38
CA ASN A 108 -2.16 -8.21 -10.18
C ASN A 108 -1.01 -9.19 -10.48
N PHE A 109 -1.07 -10.39 -9.88
CA PHE A 109 -0.07 -11.43 -10.15
C PHE A 109 -0.04 -11.86 -11.61
N LYS A 110 -1.20 -12.05 -12.24
CA LYS A 110 -1.29 -12.36 -13.68
C LYS A 110 -0.58 -11.30 -14.51
N VAL A 111 -0.86 -10.03 -14.25
CA VAL A 111 -0.25 -8.91 -14.99
C VAL A 111 1.24 -8.83 -14.71
N ALA A 112 1.68 -8.94 -13.46
CA ALA A 112 3.10 -8.94 -13.12
C ALA A 112 3.86 -10.09 -13.82
N THR A 113 3.25 -11.29 -13.91
CA THR A 113 3.82 -12.43 -14.65
C THR A 113 3.95 -12.14 -16.14
N LEU A 114 2.95 -11.53 -16.77
CA LEU A 114 3.02 -11.11 -18.18
C LEU A 114 4.14 -10.08 -18.41
N LEU A 115 4.27 -9.09 -17.54
CA LEU A 115 5.34 -8.09 -17.63
C LEU A 115 6.72 -8.72 -17.39
N GLY A 116 6.83 -9.65 -16.43
CA GLY A 116 8.05 -10.40 -16.14
C GLY A 116 8.49 -11.27 -17.33
N ASN A 117 7.55 -11.96 -17.98
CA ASN A 117 7.83 -12.73 -19.19
C ASN A 117 8.35 -11.86 -20.35
N GLU A 118 7.76 -10.68 -20.57
CA GLU A 118 8.26 -9.77 -21.59
C GLU A 118 9.62 -9.18 -21.22
N PHE A 119 9.82 -8.87 -19.95
CA PHE A 119 11.12 -8.42 -19.45
C PHE A 119 12.21 -9.50 -19.63
N ALA A 120 11.92 -10.76 -19.31
CA ALA A 120 12.85 -11.88 -19.51
C ALA A 120 13.27 -12.04 -20.98
N LYS A 121 12.32 -11.83 -21.92
CA LYS A 121 12.59 -11.96 -23.36
C LYS A 121 13.32 -10.78 -23.96
N THR A 122 12.99 -9.57 -23.51
CA THR A 122 13.37 -8.33 -24.20
C THR A 122 14.34 -7.45 -23.41
N GLY A 123 14.51 -7.71 -22.11
CA GLY A 123 15.20 -6.82 -21.16
C GLY A 123 14.46 -5.51 -20.91
N GLN A 124 13.18 -5.41 -21.32
CA GLN A 124 12.37 -4.19 -21.17
C GLN A 124 11.03 -4.49 -20.48
N ILE A 125 10.67 -3.64 -19.53
CA ILE A 125 9.35 -3.71 -18.87
C ILE A 125 8.33 -2.98 -19.74
N PRO A 126 7.27 -3.68 -20.25
CA PRO A 126 6.16 -3.02 -20.91
C PRO A 126 5.42 -2.06 -19.96
N ASN A 127 4.99 -0.93 -20.46
CA ASN A 127 4.25 0.05 -19.66
C ASN A 127 2.72 -0.04 -19.81
N VAL A 128 2.26 -1.07 -20.51
CA VAL A 128 0.87 -1.47 -20.70
C VAL A 128 0.75 -2.98 -20.62
N ASN A 129 -0.45 -3.49 -20.51
CA ASN A 129 -0.69 -4.94 -20.57
C ASN A 129 -0.31 -5.50 -21.95
N PRO A 130 0.65 -6.45 -22.03
CA PRO A 130 1.15 -6.99 -23.31
C PRO A 130 0.08 -7.68 -24.16
N GLU A 131 -0.91 -8.34 -23.52
CA GLU A 131 -1.97 -9.05 -24.24
C GLU A 131 -3.02 -8.13 -24.85
N THR A 132 -3.31 -7.01 -24.16
CA THR A 132 -4.46 -6.16 -24.52
C THR A 132 -4.09 -4.76 -24.99
N GLY A 133 -2.83 -4.34 -24.82
CA GLY A 133 -2.36 -2.97 -25.08
C GLY A 133 -2.97 -1.89 -24.17
N LYS A 134 -3.81 -2.28 -23.20
CA LYS A 134 -4.52 -1.34 -22.33
C LYS A 134 -3.71 -0.94 -21.10
N LEU A 135 -4.06 0.21 -20.52
CA LEU A 135 -3.50 0.65 -19.23
C LEU A 135 -3.80 -0.37 -18.13
N ILE A 136 -2.80 -0.60 -17.28
CA ILE A 136 -2.90 -1.42 -16.07
C ILE A 136 -3.37 -0.52 -14.93
N GLY A 137 -4.24 -1.04 -14.05
CA GLY A 137 -4.66 -0.32 -12.83
C GLY A 137 -5.90 0.58 -12.98
N GLY A 138 -6.70 0.39 -14.03
CA GLY A 138 -7.99 1.09 -14.18
C GLY A 138 -7.88 2.61 -14.05
N PRO A 139 -8.59 3.27 -13.09
CA PRO A 139 -8.58 4.74 -12.94
C PRO A 139 -7.20 5.34 -12.64
N VAL A 140 -6.27 4.57 -12.08
CA VAL A 140 -4.90 4.98 -11.77
C VAL A 140 -3.88 4.49 -12.82
N GLY A 141 -4.36 3.91 -13.91
CA GLY A 141 -3.55 3.27 -14.94
C GLY A 141 -2.48 4.16 -15.56
N GLN A 142 -2.75 5.47 -15.68
CA GLN A 142 -1.75 6.41 -16.16
C GLN A 142 -0.56 6.54 -15.21
N ASN A 143 -0.79 6.55 -13.90
CA ASN A 143 0.29 6.58 -12.92
C ASN A 143 1.08 5.27 -12.92
N THR A 144 0.39 4.12 -13.03
CA THR A 144 1.04 2.81 -13.18
C THR A 144 1.91 2.76 -14.43
N LYS A 145 1.40 3.21 -15.58
CA LYS A 145 2.16 3.33 -16.83
C LYS A 145 3.43 4.16 -16.65
N THR A 146 3.31 5.33 -16.03
CA THR A 146 4.44 6.24 -15.79
C THR A 146 5.48 5.60 -14.86
N ASN A 147 5.03 4.92 -13.79
CA ASN A 147 5.93 4.23 -12.87
C ASN A 147 6.66 3.04 -13.53
N LEU A 148 5.97 2.23 -14.33
CA LEU A 148 6.60 1.16 -15.11
C LEU A 148 7.63 1.71 -16.11
N SER A 149 7.33 2.84 -16.78
CA SER A 149 8.28 3.51 -17.66
C SER A 149 9.52 4.00 -16.91
N LEU A 150 9.35 4.55 -15.70
CA LEU A 150 10.48 4.99 -14.87
C LEU A 150 11.32 3.80 -14.42
N ALA A 151 10.71 2.72 -13.96
CA ALA A 151 11.43 1.50 -13.58
C ALA A 151 12.26 0.97 -14.76
N ASN A 152 11.65 0.94 -15.97
CA ASN A 152 12.35 0.52 -17.17
C ASN A 152 13.53 1.43 -17.51
N GLN A 153 13.40 2.76 -17.40
CA GLN A 153 14.53 3.69 -17.62
C GLN A 153 15.69 3.42 -16.65
N ILE A 154 15.38 3.23 -15.35
CA ILE A 154 16.42 2.94 -14.36
C ILE A 154 17.13 1.62 -14.68
N ILE A 155 16.39 0.60 -15.13
CA ILE A 155 16.98 -0.69 -15.54
C ILE A 155 17.87 -0.51 -16.79
N GLN A 156 17.42 0.26 -17.78
CA GLN A 156 18.21 0.51 -18.99
C GLN A 156 19.50 1.29 -18.68
N GLU A 157 19.47 2.19 -17.71
CA GLU A 157 20.63 2.99 -17.30
C GLU A 157 21.61 2.22 -16.41
N LYS A 158 21.12 1.38 -15.51
CA LYS A 158 21.92 0.76 -14.43
C LYS A 158 22.07 -0.76 -14.55
N GLY A 159 21.36 -1.40 -15.45
CA GLY A 159 21.22 -2.85 -15.49
C GLY A 159 20.31 -3.38 -14.38
N ILE A 160 20.08 -4.69 -14.38
CA ILE A 160 19.20 -5.36 -13.41
C ILE A 160 19.76 -5.27 -11.97
N ASP A 161 21.06 -5.50 -11.80
CA ASP A 161 21.72 -5.41 -10.50
C ASP A 161 21.70 -3.98 -9.97
N GLY A 162 22.01 -3.00 -10.82
CA GLY A 162 21.95 -1.60 -10.44
C GLY A 162 20.53 -1.10 -10.14
N PHE A 163 19.50 -1.67 -10.77
CA PHE A 163 18.12 -1.41 -10.38
C PHE A 163 17.81 -2.00 -9.01
N ARG A 164 18.26 -3.23 -8.74
CA ARG A 164 18.13 -3.87 -7.44
C ARG A 164 18.79 -3.04 -6.34
N ASP A 165 20.04 -2.65 -6.53
CA ASP A 165 20.75 -1.79 -5.59
C ASP A 165 20.03 -0.46 -5.38
N PHE A 166 19.46 0.10 -6.44
CA PHE A 166 18.68 1.32 -6.36
C PHE A 166 17.41 1.12 -5.52
N ILE A 167 16.59 0.10 -5.78
CA ILE A 167 15.28 -0.05 -5.10
C ILE A 167 15.40 -0.37 -3.62
N PHE A 168 16.49 -0.99 -3.19
CA PHE A 168 16.81 -1.26 -1.78
C PHE A 168 17.69 -0.18 -1.14
N GLY A 169 18.26 0.72 -1.93
CA GLY A 169 19.03 1.85 -1.44
C GLY A 169 18.16 2.95 -0.84
N GLU A 170 18.81 3.94 -0.29
CA GLU A 170 18.18 5.09 0.35
C GLU A 170 18.69 6.40 -0.26
N SER A 171 17.81 7.39 -0.34
CA SER A 171 18.11 8.75 -0.79
C SER A 171 17.27 9.78 -0.05
N THR A 172 17.68 11.02 -0.14
CA THR A 172 16.86 12.13 0.33
C THR A 172 15.64 12.35 -0.59
N TYR A 173 14.60 12.97 -0.05
CA TYR A 173 13.45 13.40 -0.85
C TYR A 173 13.86 14.19 -2.11
N GLN A 174 14.85 15.10 -1.98
CA GLN A 174 15.26 15.96 -3.09
C GLN A 174 15.93 15.15 -4.20
N GLU A 175 16.81 14.21 -3.87
CA GLU A 175 17.47 13.34 -4.85
C GLU A 175 16.43 12.53 -5.65
N LEU A 176 15.42 11.95 -4.99
CA LEU A 176 14.35 11.23 -5.68
C LEU A 176 13.49 12.15 -6.56
N VAL A 177 13.25 13.39 -6.12
CA VAL A 177 12.58 14.41 -6.94
C VAL A 177 13.38 14.72 -8.19
N ASP A 178 14.69 14.86 -8.07
CA ASP A 178 15.56 15.21 -9.19
C ASP A 178 15.65 14.06 -10.21
N ILE A 179 15.75 12.80 -9.74
CA ILE A 179 15.65 11.61 -10.61
C ILE A 179 14.31 11.62 -11.38
N LYS A 180 13.19 11.85 -10.70
CA LYS A 180 11.87 11.91 -11.37
C LYS A 180 11.78 13.01 -12.41
N LYS A 181 12.31 14.18 -12.12
CA LYS A 181 12.33 15.29 -13.07
C LYS A 181 13.22 14.99 -14.28
N ALA A 182 14.42 14.46 -14.04
CA ALA A 182 15.36 14.08 -15.06
C ALA A 182 14.79 13.03 -16.04
N SER A 183 13.93 12.13 -15.56
CA SER A 183 13.28 11.13 -16.40
C SER A 183 12.37 11.70 -17.50
N GLY A 184 11.93 12.95 -17.36
CA GLY A 184 10.99 13.60 -18.30
C GLY A 184 9.57 13.02 -18.32
N LEU A 185 9.29 12.00 -17.49
CA LEU A 185 8.00 11.28 -17.49
C LEU A 185 6.91 12.01 -16.69
N TYR A 186 7.30 12.88 -15.76
CA TYR A 186 6.39 13.55 -14.85
C TYR A 186 6.20 15.01 -15.27
N LYS A 187 4.99 15.30 -15.78
CA LYS A 187 4.61 16.67 -16.17
C LYS A 187 3.73 17.27 -15.07
N GLY A 188 4.18 18.34 -14.43
CA GLY A 188 3.40 19.08 -13.43
C GLY A 188 4.05 19.16 -12.06
N LYS A 189 3.26 19.68 -11.07
CA LYS A 189 3.74 19.97 -9.71
C LYS A 189 3.72 18.76 -8.76
N ASP A 190 2.88 17.77 -9.03
CA ASP A 190 2.73 16.59 -8.19
C ASP A 190 3.55 15.43 -8.76
N ILE A 191 4.66 15.16 -8.11
CA ILE A 191 5.57 14.07 -8.48
C ILE A 191 5.27 12.77 -7.73
N GLY A 192 4.22 12.73 -6.89
CA GLY A 192 3.75 11.53 -6.22
C GLY A 192 4.67 10.96 -5.14
N ILE A 193 5.72 11.69 -4.72
CA ILE A 193 6.52 11.36 -3.53
C ILE A 193 5.92 12.12 -2.35
N SER A 194 5.76 11.46 -1.20
CA SER A 194 5.19 12.11 -0.01
C SER A 194 6.09 13.24 0.50
N LYS A 195 5.57 14.45 0.58
CA LYS A 195 6.30 15.61 1.13
C LYS A 195 6.62 15.47 2.63
N GLN A 196 5.91 14.62 3.35
CA GLN A 196 6.16 14.34 4.78
C GLN A 196 7.49 13.63 5.00
N THR A 197 8.01 12.96 3.96
CA THR A 197 9.31 12.31 4.00
C THR A 197 10.48 13.25 3.74
N LYS A 198 10.23 14.57 3.56
CA LYS A 198 11.26 15.53 3.19
C LYS A 198 12.28 15.79 4.30
N THR A 199 11.82 15.91 5.52
CA THR A 199 12.67 16.21 6.68
C THR A 199 12.26 15.36 7.87
N ARG A 200 13.22 15.08 8.74
CA ARG A 200 13.00 14.46 10.05
C ARG A 200 13.61 15.33 11.14
N ARG A 201 13.16 15.13 12.37
CA ARG A 201 13.82 15.68 13.55
C ARG A 201 14.83 14.65 14.05
N ASN A 202 16.10 15.01 14.09
CA ASN A 202 17.14 14.18 14.66
C ASN A 202 16.91 14.03 16.17
N PRO A 203 16.77 12.80 16.70
CA PRO A 203 16.45 12.58 18.11
C PRO A 203 17.57 13.00 19.07
N GLU A 204 18.83 13.00 18.62
CA GLU A 204 19.99 13.33 19.45
C GLU A 204 20.23 14.85 19.51
N THR A 205 20.15 15.51 18.35
CA THR A 205 20.47 16.92 18.23
C THR A 205 19.26 17.84 18.28
N ASN A 206 18.04 17.26 18.21
CA ASN A 206 16.77 17.96 18.11
C ASN A 206 16.66 18.92 16.89
N LYS A 207 17.57 18.81 15.91
CA LYS A 207 17.58 19.62 14.68
C LYS A 207 16.74 18.97 13.58
N ILE A 208 16.18 19.82 12.71
CA ILE A 208 15.53 19.36 11.48
C ILE A 208 16.61 19.10 10.44
N GLU A 209 16.62 17.89 9.89
CA GLU A 209 17.57 17.46 8.86
C GLU A 209 16.82 16.82 7.68
N PRO A 210 17.44 16.70 6.49
CA PRO A 210 16.86 15.92 5.40
C PRO A 210 16.58 14.49 5.87
N ASN A 211 15.39 13.99 5.55
CA ASN A 211 15.05 12.60 5.82
C ASN A 211 15.55 11.71 4.68
N VAL A 212 16.19 10.61 5.04
CA VAL A 212 16.62 9.57 4.12
C VAL A 212 15.52 8.51 4.07
N ILE A 213 15.10 8.14 2.89
CA ILE A 213 14.00 7.20 2.65
C ILE A 213 14.41 6.18 1.60
N THR A 214 13.77 5.02 1.62
CA THR A 214 14.00 4.00 0.59
C THR A 214 13.72 4.56 -0.81
N ASN A 215 14.59 4.25 -1.77
CA ASN A 215 14.48 4.76 -3.13
C ASN A 215 13.21 4.30 -3.84
N PHE A 216 12.63 3.15 -3.44
CA PHE A 216 11.36 2.69 -3.99
C PHE A 216 10.20 3.67 -3.72
N SER A 217 10.34 4.58 -2.74
CA SER A 217 9.41 5.69 -2.49
C SER A 217 9.22 6.60 -3.70
N ILE A 218 10.13 6.56 -4.67
CA ILE A 218 10.00 7.27 -5.95
C ILE A 218 8.71 6.89 -6.71
N PHE A 219 8.21 5.67 -6.54
CA PHE A 219 6.98 5.17 -7.15
C PHE A 219 5.70 5.53 -6.38
N GLY A 220 5.84 6.17 -5.23
CA GLY A 220 4.76 6.63 -4.37
C GLY A 220 4.66 5.83 -3.06
N PRO A 221 4.10 6.45 -1.99
CA PRO A 221 4.14 5.90 -0.64
C PRO A 221 3.42 4.55 -0.51
N LYS A 222 2.25 4.38 -1.15
CA LYS A 222 1.53 3.11 -1.13
C LYS A 222 2.34 1.98 -1.77
N VAL A 223 2.90 2.25 -2.96
CA VAL A 223 3.66 1.27 -3.74
C VAL A 223 4.92 0.88 -3.00
N ASN A 224 5.60 1.86 -2.38
CA ASN A 224 6.76 1.62 -1.54
C ASN A 224 6.46 0.71 -0.35
N ASN A 225 5.46 1.05 0.45
CA ASN A 225 5.12 0.26 1.64
C ASN A 225 4.69 -1.16 1.26
N PHE A 226 3.98 -1.31 0.15
CA PHE A 226 3.60 -2.64 -0.34
C PHE A 226 4.83 -3.45 -0.78
N PHE A 227 5.78 -2.84 -1.49
CA PHE A 227 7.03 -3.48 -1.88
C PHE A 227 7.85 -3.94 -0.67
N LEU A 228 8.01 -3.07 0.33
CA LEU A 228 8.74 -3.40 1.56
C LEU A 228 8.09 -4.55 2.32
N ASN A 229 6.75 -4.56 2.42
CA ASN A 229 6.01 -5.65 3.04
C ASN A 229 6.17 -6.97 2.29
N LEU A 230 6.16 -6.97 0.95
CA LEU A 230 6.38 -8.16 0.14
C LEU A 230 7.80 -8.76 0.33
N ASN A 231 8.77 -7.92 0.66
CA ASN A 231 10.15 -8.33 0.93
C ASN A 231 10.42 -8.61 2.42
N GLY A 232 9.43 -8.42 3.31
CA GLY A 232 9.59 -8.61 4.75
C GLY A 232 10.57 -7.62 5.41
N THR A 233 10.89 -6.51 4.75
CA THR A 233 11.89 -5.54 5.22
C THR A 233 11.32 -4.46 6.11
N ASP A 234 10.02 -4.16 6.01
CA ASP A 234 9.33 -3.18 6.84
C ASP A 234 7.85 -3.54 6.96
N LEU A 235 7.31 -3.47 8.18
CA LEU A 235 5.91 -3.73 8.48
C LEU A 235 5.05 -2.45 8.46
N LYS A 236 5.43 -1.45 7.67
CA LYS A 236 4.62 -0.24 7.51
C LYS A 236 3.30 -0.55 6.83
N ALA A 237 2.26 0.11 7.32
CA ALA A 237 0.95 0.01 6.71
C ALA A 237 0.99 0.43 5.23
N THR A 238 0.49 -0.44 4.36
CA THR A 238 0.16 -0.04 2.99
C THR A 238 -1.07 0.86 3.05
N GLN A 239 -0.83 2.17 3.24
CA GLN A 239 -1.89 3.17 3.34
C GLN A 239 -2.59 3.33 1.99
N ASP A 240 -3.64 2.57 1.80
CA ASP A 240 -4.51 2.67 0.65
C ASP A 240 -5.92 3.15 1.03
N ILE A 241 -6.79 3.26 0.04
CA ILE A 241 -8.16 3.71 0.26
C ILE A 241 -8.94 2.81 1.23
N TRP A 242 -8.61 1.51 1.28
CA TRP A 242 -9.26 0.57 2.20
C TRP A 242 -8.80 0.79 3.63
N PHE A 243 -7.50 1.03 3.81
CA PHE A 243 -6.93 1.38 5.10
C PHE A 243 -7.46 2.73 5.60
N SER A 244 -7.50 3.75 4.73
CA SER A 244 -8.09 5.04 5.08
C SER A 244 -9.56 4.90 5.50
N ARG A 245 -10.33 4.08 4.78
CA ARG A 245 -11.73 3.77 5.15
C ARG A 245 -11.84 3.04 6.47
N PHE A 246 -10.93 2.11 6.75
CA PHE A 246 -10.85 1.42 8.03
C PHE A 246 -10.57 2.39 9.17
N PHE A 247 -9.57 3.24 9.02
CA PHE A 247 -9.23 4.29 9.99
C PHE A 247 -10.41 5.23 10.26
N TYR A 248 -10.94 5.87 9.23
CA TYR A 248 -12.04 6.83 9.39
C TYR A 248 -13.30 6.20 9.96
N ARG A 249 -13.59 4.98 9.66
CA ARG A 249 -14.73 4.26 10.23
C ARG A 249 -14.68 4.17 11.75
N HIS A 250 -13.49 4.17 12.33
CA HIS A 250 -13.32 4.13 13.79
C HIS A 250 -13.39 5.51 14.45
N PHE A 251 -13.27 6.59 13.69
CA PHE A 251 -13.19 7.94 14.23
C PHE A 251 -14.28 8.92 13.74
N THR A 252 -14.82 8.74 12.56
CA THR A 252 -15.78 9.70 11.99
C THR A 252 -17.11 9.05 11.62
N ASP A 253 -18.19 9.87 11.51
CA ASP A 253 -19.49 9.44 10.97
C ASP A 253 -19.46 9.29 9.44
N LYS A 254 -18.43 9.78 8.80
CA LYS A 254 -18.31 9.71 7.36
C LYS A 254 -17.89 8.29 6.97
N ILE A 255 -18.87 7.44 6.73
CA ILE A 255 -18.66 6.27 5.89
C ILE A 255 -18.28 6.83 4.53
N VAL A 256 -17.04 6.63 4.14
CA VAL A 256 -16.62 6.97 2.77
C VAL A 256 -17.41 6.07 1.84
N ASP A 257 -18.46 6.64 1.23
CA ASP A 257 -19.45 5.90 0.46
C ASP A 257 -18.77 5.18 -0.72
N LYS A 258 -19.14 3.91 -0.92
CA LYS A 258 -18.63 3.09 -2.04
C LYS A 258 -19.02 3.66 -3.40
N THR A 259 -19.99 4.57 -3.46
CA THR A 259 -20.52 5.15 -4.69
C THR A 259 -19.62 6.24 -5.28
N VAL A 260 -18.64 6.75 -4.55
CA VAL A 260 -17.69 7.72 -5.11
C VAL A 260 -16.75 6.99 -6.07
N LYS A 261 -17.17 6.92 -7.32
CA LYS A 261 -16.42 6.33 -8.44
C LYS A 261 -15.05 6.99 -8.70
N THR A 262 -14.75 8.07 -8.02
CA THR A 262 -13.49 8.83 -8.14
C THR A 262 -12.81 8.91 -6.78
N GLY A 263 -12.47 7.76 -6.22
CA GLY A 263 -11.92 7.58 -4.87
C GLY A 263 -10.66 8.36 -4.49
N LEU A 264 -10.20 9.27 -5.34
CA LEU A 264 -9.07 10.16 -5.07
C LEU A 264 -9.51 11.56 -4.60
N LYS A 265 -10.81 11.93 -4.74
CA LYS A 265 -11.28 13.23 -4.28
C LYS A 265 -11.55 13.30 -2.78
N ASP A 266 -11.85 12.16 -2.17
CA ASP A 266 -12.19 12.07 -0.75
C ASP A 266 -11.10 11.36 0.08
N SER A 267 -9.96 11.05 -0.52
CA SER A 267 -8.78 10.67 0.24
C SER A 267 -8.32 11.90 1.03
N PRO A 268 -8.16 11.81 2.34
CA PRO A 268 -7.74 12.96 3.12
C PRO A 268 -6.37 13.42 2.62
N LYS A 269 -6.35 14.64 2.10
CA LYS A 269 -5.12 15.31 1.67
C LYS A 269 -4.44 16.04 2.81
N ASN A 270 -4.88 15.79 4.04
CA ASN A 270 -4.33 16.48 5.19
C ASN A 270 -3.10 15.73 5.70
N PRO A 271 -1.91 16.32 5.67
CA PRO A 271 -0.69 15.72 6.21
C PRO A 271 -0.81 15.25 7.67
N SER A 272 -1.67 15.89 8.47
CA SER A 272 -1.92 15.45 9.85
C SER A 272 -2.63 14.09 9.92
N ASP A 273 -3.41 13.76 8.92
CA ASP A 273 -4.18 12.52 8.88
C ASP A 273 -3.28 11.31 8.56
N ASP A 274 -2.27 11.48 7.70
CA ASP A 274 -1.30 10.42 7.40
C ASP A 274 -0.49 10.05 8.66
N ALA A 275 -0.08 11.05 9.44
CA ALA A 275 0.61 10.82 10.71
C ALA A 275 -0.31 10.18 11.76
N ALA A 276 -1.59 10.57 11.80
CA ALA A 276 -2.58 9.96 12.68
C ALA A 276 -2.87 8.51 12.26
N MET A 277 -2.98 8.23 10.97
CA MET A 277 -3.14 6.88 10.43
C MET A 277 -1.94 5.98 10.75
N GLN A 278 -0.71 6.50 10.66
CA GLN A 278 0.48 5.72 11.02
C GLN A 278 0.49 5.40 12.51
N ARG A 279 0.25 6.38 13.39
CA ARG A 279 0.14 6.15 14.85
C ARG A 279 -0.95 5.14 15.20
N PHE A 280 -2.08 5.18 14.49
CA PHE A 280 -3.16 4.22 14.68
C PHE A 280 -2.74 2.79 14.32
N MET A 281 -2.05 2.61 13.21
CA MET A 281 -1.52 1.30 12.82
C MET A 281 -0.51 0.77 13.81
N ASP A 282 0.42 1.62 14.26
CA ASP A 282 1.42 1.22 15.24
C ASP A 282 0.74 0.77 16.53
N ALA A 283 -0.22 1.56 17.04
CA ALA A 283 -0.98 1.21 18.23
C ALA A 283 -1.85 -0.06 18.07
N VAL A 284 -2.47 -0.27 16.90
CA VAL A 284 -3.24 -1.50 16.62
C VAL A 284 -2.31 -2.71 16.57
N ARG A 285 -1.16 -2.59 15.90
CA ARG A 285 -0.17 -3.67 15.84
C ARG A 285 0.35 -4.06 17.22
N ASP A 286 0.60 -3.08 18.09
CA ASP A 286 1.13 -3.33 19.43
C ASP A 286 0.10 -3.99 20.37
N GLU A 287 -1.20 -3.92 20.04
CA GLU A 287 -2.29 -4.55 20.80
C GLU A 287 -2.81 -5.87 20.16
N THR A 288 -2.39 -6.25 18.96
CA THR A 288 -2.77 -7.49 18.27
C THR A 288 -1.66 -8.54 18.32
#